data_dbfefac4f36c5d846aed68fac6217133
#
_entry.id   dbfefac4f36c5d846aed68fac6217133
#
_cell.length_a   1.000
_cell.length_b   1.000
_cell.length_c   1.000
_cell.angle_alpha   90.00
_cell.angle_beta   90.00
_cell.angle_gamma   90.00
#
_symmetry.space_group_name_H-M   'P 1'
#
loop_
_entity.id
_entity.type
_entity.pdbx_description
1 polymer ?
#
loop_
_entity_poly.entity_id
_entity_poly.type
_entity_poly.pdbx_seq_one_letter_code
_entity_poly.pdbx_strand_id
1 'polypeptide(L)'
;DIDAMVLRDRNHPSVFCWSIGNEVIERKKLEVITTAKRLAEHVHRLDPSRPVTSALTTWDKDWEIFDPLAAVHDIVGYNYQLHRAESDHERVPSRIIMQTESYPRDAFRNWDLVNKHPYIIGDFVWTALDYLGESSIGRAYYKGREKDGFHTGQLYPWHGAYCGDIDLTGLRKPISHYRDML
;
A
#
# COMPACT_ATOMS: atom_id res chain seq x y z
N ASP A 1 -11.57 13.06 -12.22
CA ASP A 1 -10.77 11.82 -12.25
C ASP A 1 -11.57 10.62 -11.72
N ILE A 2 -12.23 10.70 -10.53
CA ILE A 2 -13.02 9.59 -9.95
C ILE A 2 -14.11 9.11 -10.90
N ASP A 3 -14.91 10.00 -11.49
CA ASP A 3 -15.95 9.62 -12.45
C ASP A 3 -15.39 8.79 -13.60
N ALA A 4 -14.29 9.25 -14.19
CA ALA A 4 -13.65 8.54 -15.29
C ALA A 4 -13.16 7.15 -14.89
N MET A 5 -12.54 7.02 -13.71
CA MET A 5 -12.06 5.75 -13.19
C MET A 5 -13.21 4.78 -12.89
N VAL A 6 -14.17 5.21 -12.07
CA VAL A 6 -15.23 4.33 -11.60
C VAL A 6 -16.18 3.94 -12.74
N LEU A 7 -16.62 4.89 -13.56
CA LEU A 7 -17.55 4.61 -14.66
C LEU A 7 -16.94 3.72 -15.75
N ARG A 8 -15.61 3.85 -16.00
CA ARG A 8 -14.90 2.99 -16.95
C ARG A 8 -14.78 1.56 -16.40
N ASP A 9 -14.41 1.40 -15.12
CA ASP A 9 -13.89 0.14 -14.62
C ASP A 9 -14.86 -0.63 -13.71
N ARG A 10 -15.99 -0.04 -13.26
CA ARG A 10 -16.94 -0.69 -12.36
C ARG A 10 -17.57 -1.99 -12.86
N ASN A 11 -17.53 -2.23 -14.17
CA ASN A 11 -18.02 -3.48 -14.75
C ASN A 11 -16.95 -4.57 -14.85
N HIS A 12 -15.71 -4.29 -14.45
CA HIS A 12 -14.64 -5.30 -14.43
C HIS A 12 -14.71 -6.11 -13.13
N PRO A 13 -14.88 -7.44 -13.21
CA PRO A 13 -15.03 -8.30 -12.03
C PRO A 13 -13.75 -8.38 -11.19
N SER A 14 -12.59 -8.05 -11.75
CA SER A 14 -11.31 -8.00 -11.03
C SER A 14 -11.16 -6.78 -10.10
N VAL A 15 -11.98 -5.74 -10.28
CA VAL A 15 -11.99 -4.60 -9.37
C VAL A 15 -12.78 -4.97 -8.13
N PHE A 16 -12.13 -5.03 -6.96
CA PHE A 16 -12.80 -5.39 -5.70
C PHE A 16 -12.95 -4.20 -4.73
N CYS A 17 -12.13 -3.16 -4.87
CA CYS A 17 -12.24 -1.92 -4.10
C CYS A 17 -11.72 -0.72 -4.89
N TRP A 18 -12.07 0.49 -4.41
CA TRP A 18 -11.63 1.75 -5.00
C TRP A 18 -10.68 2.47 -4.06
N SER A 19 -9.48 2.81 -4.53
CA SER A 19 -8.54 3.63 -3.77
C SER A 19 -8.68 5.10 -4.16
N ILE A 20 -8.88 5.97 -3.16
CA ILE A 20 -9.08 7.42 -3.35
C ILE A 20 -7.85 8.25 -3.02
N GLY A 21 -6.76 7.64 -2.55
CA GLY A 21 -5.53 8.35 -2.23
C GLY A 21 -4.40 7.44 -1.79
N ASN A 22 -3.18 7.95 -1.90
CA ASN A 22 -1.97 7.27 -1.46
C ASN A 22 -1.06 8.25 -0.71
N GLU A 23 -0.65 7.86 0.50
CA GLU A 23 0.40 8.51 1.31
C GLU A 23 0.25 10.04 1.43
N VAL A 24 -0.97 10.52 1.66
CA VAL A 24 -1.26 11.96 1.74
C VAL A 24 -0.45 12.61 2.86
N ILE A 25 0.41 13.56 2.50
CA ILE A 25 1.34 14.21 3.42
C ILE A 25 0.60 15.10 4.43
N GLU A 26 -0.43 15.82 3.97
CA GLU A 26 -1.22 16.77 4.78
C GLU A 26 -2.26 16.09 5.68
N ARG A 27 -2.06 14.86 6.03
CA ARG A 27 -2.96 13.97 6.80
C ARG A 27 -3.50 14.54 8.11
N LYS A 28 -2.82 15.54 8.67
CA LYS A 28 -3.24 16.23 9.91
C LYS A 28 -4.26 17.37 9.67
N LYS A 29 -4.53 17.71 8.42
CA LYS A 29 -5.42 18.82 8.07
C LYS A 29 -6.87 18.36 7.96
N LEU A 30 -7.79 19.11 8.55
CA LEU A 30 -9.21 18.83 8.49
C LEU A 30 -9.75 18.80 7.04
N GLU A 31 -9.19 19.62 6.18
CA GLU A 31 -9.53 19.69 4.76
C GLU A 31 -9.29 18.35 4.04
N VAL A 32 -8.24 17.62 4.43
CA VAL A 32 -7.93 16.29 3.87
C VAL A 32 -9.01 15.30 4.24
N ILE A 33 -9.42 15.29 5.53
CA ILE A 33 -10.49 14.39 6.01
C ILE A 33 -11.80 14.70 5.31
N THR A 34 -12.14 15.98 5.21
CA THR A 34 -13.36 16.43 4.52
C THR A 34 -13.33 16.05 3.03
N THR A 35 -12.19 16.22 2.39
CA THR A 35 -12.00 15.86 0.98
C THR A 35 -12.13 14.35 0.79
N ALA A 36 -11.44 13.55 1.62
CA ALA A 36 -11.54 12.09 1.57
C ALA A 36 -12.98 11.61 1.74
N LYS A 37 -13.72 12.17 2.71
CA LYS A 37 -15.13 11.86 2.92
C LYS A 37 -15.98 12.14 1.67
N ARG A 38 -15.81 13.33 1.07
CA ARG A 38 -16.55 13.70 -0.15
C ARG A 38 -16.20 12.78 -1.33
N LEU A 39 -14.92 12.38 -1.45
CA LEU A 39 -14.48 11.45 -2.50
C LEU A 39 -15.08 10.05 -2.26
N ALA A 40 -15.04 9.53 -1.04
CA ALA A 40 -15.62 8.23 -0.70
C ALA A 40 -17.14 8.21 -0.95
N GLU A 41 -17.87 9.22 -0.48
CA GLU A 41 -19.30 9.37 -0.75
C GLU A 41 -19.60 9.46 -2.25
N HIS A 42 -18.74 10.10 -3.03
CA HIS A 42 -18.89 10.19 -4.47
C HIS A 42 -18.67 8.84 -5.16
N VAL A 43 -17.64 8.10 -4.78
CA VAL A 43 -17.42 6.73 -5.25
C VAL A 43 -18.63 5.85 -4.96
N HIS A 44 -19.15 5.85 -3.73
CA HIS A 44 -20.32 5.05 -3.36
C HIS A 44 -21.59 5.43 -4.13
N ARG A 45 -21.74 6.68 -4.57
CA ARG A 45 -22.85 7.06 -5.47
C ARG A 45 -22.70 6.46 -6.88
N LEU A 46 -21.47 6.30 -7.35
CA LEU A 46 -21.18 5.74 -8.68
C LEU A 46 -21.15 4.21 -8.69
N ASP A 47 -20.67 3.63 -7.59
CA ASP A 47 -20.57 2.19 -7.38
C ASP A 47 -20.81 1.84 -5.89
N PRO A 48 -22.05 1.57 -5.49
CA PRO A 48 -22.37 1.22 -4.11
C PRO A 48 -21.98 -0.22 -3.73
N SER A 49 -21.48 -1.00 -4.68
CA SER A 49 -21.21 -2.43 -4.49
C SER A 49 -19.79 -2.72 -3.98
N ARG A 50 -18.88 -1.76 -4.07
CA ARG A 50 -17.47 -1.95 -3.73
C ARG A 50 -17.01 -1.01 -2.64
N PRO A 51 -16.15 -1.51 -1.71
CA PRO A 51 -15.59 -0.69 -0.64
C PRO A 51 -14.59 0.35 -1.16
N VAL A 52 -14.43 1.40 -0.37
CA VAL A 52 -13.46 2.48 -0.60
C VAL A 52 -12.30 2.36 0.38
N THR A 53 -11.11 2.57 -0.13
CA THR A 53 -9.85 2.59 0.65
C THR A 53 -8.99 3.79 0.28
N SER A 54 -7.97 4.05 1.06
CA SER A 54 -6.74 4.75 0.67
C SER A 54 -5.55 4.21 1.46
N ALA A 55 -4.37 4.37 0.91
CA ALA A 55 -3.15 3.90 1.52
C ALA A 55 -2.59 4.93 2.50
N LEU A 56 -2.45 4.55 3.76
CA LEU A 56 -1.93 5.39 4.84
C LEU A 56 -0.52 4.94 5.23
N THR A 57 0.37 5.90 5.44
CA THR A 57 1.70 5.65 5.98
C THR A 57 2.18 6.81 6.83
N THR A 58 3.01 6.52 7.81
CA THR A 58 3.86 7.48 8.50
C THR A 58 5.06 6.78 9.11
N TRP A 59 6.17 7.45 9.12
CA TRP A 59 7.38 7.04 9.84
C TRP A 59 7.49 7.73 11.21
N ASP A 60 6.54 8.61 11.52
CA ASP A 60 6.40 9.27 12.82
C ASP A 60 5.82 8.30 13.86
N LYS A 61 5.95 8.66 15.15
CA LYS A 61 5.38 7.86 16.24
C LYS A 61 3.88 8.01 16.37
N ASP A 62 3.32 9.12 15.88
CA ASP A 62 1.90 9.49 16.05
C ASP A 62 1.04 8.83 14.96
N TRP A 63 0.87 7.51 15.05
CA TRP A 63 0.04 6.77 14.10
C TRP A 63 -1.46 7.05 14.28
N GLU A 64 -1.92 7.19 15.52
CA GLU A 64 -3.32 7.41 15.87
C GLU A 64 -3.90 8.71 15.30
N ILE A 65 -3.05 9.62 14.84
CA ILE A 65 -3.46 10.83 14.14
C ILE A 65 -4.24 10.55 12.85
N PHE A 66 -4.08 9.34 12.31
CA PHE A 66 -4.84 8.89 11.14
C PHE A 66 -6.26 8.45 11.47
N ASP A 67 -6.66 8.26 12.72
CA ASP A 67 -7.97 7.71 13.05
C ASP A 67 -9.13 8.45 12.41
N PRO A 68 -9.17 9.79 12.38
CA PRO A 68 -10.25 10.51 11.71
C PRO A 68 -10.27 10.29 10.19
N LEU A 69 -9.10 10.15 9.58
CA LEU A 69 -9.00 9.85 8.15
C LEU A 69 -9.32 8.38 7.88
N ALA A 70 -8.82 7.46 8.71
CA ALA A 70 -9.10 6.04 8.61
C ALA A 70 -10.60 5.74 8.71
N ALA A 71 -11.32 6.46 9.59
CA ALA A 71 -12.76 6.30 9.79
C ALA A 71 -13.62 6.69 8.56
N VAL A 72 -13.02 7.30 7.54
CA VAL A 72 -13.70 7.63 6.28
C VAL A 72 -13.81 6.41 5.36
N HIS A 73 -12.96 5.42 5.54
CA HIS A 73 -12.78 4.29 4.63
C HIS A 73 -13.51 3.04 5.12
N ASP A 74 -14.01 2.23 4.19
CA ASP A 74 -14.56 0.90 4.48
C ASP A 74 -13.43 -0.08 4.80
N ILE A 75 -12.31 0.05 4.11
CA ILE A 75 -11.08 -0.70 4.32
C ILE A 75 -9.94 0.29 4.50
N VAL A 76 -9.16 0.16 5.56
CA VAL A 76 -8.02 1.03 5.80
C VAL A 76 -6.76 0.41 5.21
N GLY A 77 -6.19 1.07 4.20
CA GLY A 77 -4.94 0.67 3.57
C GLY A 77 -3.74 1.08 4.41
N TYR A 78 -2.81 0.15 4.65
CA TYR A 78 -1.56 0.38 5.37
C TYR A 78 -0.39 0.19 4.41
N ASN A 79 0.39 1.25 4.13
CA ASN A 79 1.66 1.09 3.44
C ASN A 79 2.77 0.87 4.47
N TYR A 80 3.38 -0.33 4.45
CA TYR A 80 4.51 -0.73 5.31
C TYR A 80 4.22 -0.72 6.83
N GLN A 81 2.95 -0.67 7.24
CA GLN A 81 2.54 -0.47 8.64
C GLN A 81 1.73 -1.65 9.23
N LEU A 82 1.72 -2.82 8.57
CA LEU A 82 0.90 -3.96 9.02
C LEU A 82 1.22 -4.43 10.44
N HIS A 83 2.44 -4.19 10.92
CA HIS A 83 2.85 -4.49 12.29
C HIS A 83 2.04 -3.75 13.37
N ARG A 84 1.24 -2.75 12.98
CA ARG A 84 0.33 -1.99 13.86
C ARG A 84 -1.08 -2.56 13.92
N ALA A 85 -1.39 -3.53 13.06
CA ALA A 85 -2.76 -4.00 12.87
C ALA A 85 -3.38 -4.57 14.14
N GLU A 86 -2.64 -5.33 14.94
CA GLU A 86 -3.14 -5.92 16.18
C GLU A 86 -3.50 -4.83 17.21
N SER A 87 -2.59 -3.90 17.47
CA SER A 87 -2.85 -2.80 18.41
C SER A 87 -3.96 -1.85 17.94
N ASP A 88 -4.07 -1.65 16.62
CA ASP A 88 -5.16 -0.85 16.06
C ASP A 88 -6.51 -1.56 16.15
N HIS A 89 -6.54 -2.86 15.97
CA HIS A 89 -7.77 -3.63 16.12
C HIS A 89 -8.24 -3.69 17.58
N GLU A 90 -7.32 -3.80 18.53
CA GLU A 90 -7.66 -3.69 19.97
C GLU A 90 -8.32 -2.34 20.29
N ARG A 91 -7.82 -1.27 19.70
CA ARG A 91 -8.30 0.10 19.90
C ARG A 91 -9.57 0.42 19.10
N VAL A 92 -9.67 -0.11 17.89
CA VAL A 92 -10.79 0.10 16.94
C VAL A 92 -11.21 -1.24 16.34
N PRO A 93 -11.98 -2.07 17.07
CA PRO A 93 -12.32 -3.44 16.65
C PRO A 93 -13.11 -3.56 15.34
N SER A 94 -13.76 -2.50 14.90
CA SER A 94 -14.51 -2.47 13.64
C SER A 94 -13.62 -2.23 12.40
N ARG A 95 -12.32 -1.92 12.59
CA ARG A 95 -11.43 -1.58 11.49
C ARG A 95 -11.07 -2.82 10.68
N ILE A 96 -11.37 -2.79 9.38
CA ILE A 96 -10.89 -3.75 8.40
C ILE A 96 -9.59 -3.18 7.81
N ILE A 97 -8.55 -4.00 7.78
CA ILE A 97 -7.20 -3.57 7.40
C ILE A 97 -6.74 -4.33 6.17
N MET A 98 -6.05 -3.63 5.27
CA MET A 98 -5.38 -4.22 4.12
C MET A 98 -3.99 -3.59 4.00
N GLN A 99 -2.94 -4.40 3.90
CA GLN A 99 -1.62 -3.84 3.57
C GLN A 99 -1.58 -3.54 2.07
N THR A 100 -1.54 -2.26 1.74
CA THR A 100 -1.61 -1.77 0.36
C THR A 100 -0.25 -1.65 -0.29
N GLU A 101 0.81 -1.57 0.50
CA GLU A 101 2.19 -1.72 0.04
C GLU A 101 3.05 -2.42 1.09
N SER A 102 3.86 -3.38 0.65
CA SER A 102 4.81 -4.09 1.51
C SER A 102 6.13 -4.37 0.80
N TYR A 103 7.18 -4.57 1.58
CA TYR A 103 8.44 -5.01 1.02
C TYR A 103 8.38 -6.51 0.66
N PRO A 104 8.94 -6.94 -0.48
CA PRO A 104 8.99 -8.36 -0.84
C PRO A 104 9.57 -9.25 0.28
N ARG A 105 10.59 -8.76 0.99
CA ARG A 105 11.24 -9.47 2.11
C ARG A 105 10.31 -9.79 3.29
N ASP A 106 9.21 -9.06 3.43
CA ASP A 106 8.27 -9.21 4.56
C ASP A 106 7.09 -10.14 4.22
N ALA A 107 7.08 -10.74 3.03
CA ALA A 107 5.96 -11.56 2.53
C ALA A 107 5.52 -12.65 3.52
N PHE A 108 6.45 -13.39 4.13
CA PHE A 108 6.13 -14.43 5.11
C PHE A 108 5.42 -13.86 6.34
N ARG A 109 6.01 -12.83 6.94
CA ARG A 109 5.49 -12.20 8.16
C ARG A 109 4.10 -11.60 7.93
N ASN A 110 3.93 -10.91 6.81
CA ASN A 110 2.67 -10.26 6.47
C ASN A 110 1.58 -11.31 6.23
N TRP A 111 1.91 -12.37 5.50
CA TRP A 111 0.96 -13.45 5.23
C TRP A 111 0.57 -14.23 6.49
N ASP A 112 1.52 -14.43 7.41
CA ASP A 112 1.23 -15.01 8.74
C ASP A 112 0.20 -14.18 9.51
N LEU A 113 0.31 -12.84 9.49
CA LEU A 113 -0.68 -11.95 10.08
C LEU A 113 -2.05 -12.02 9.39
N VAL A 114 -2.08 -12.05 8.05
CA VAL A 114 -3.31 -12.22 7.27
C VAL A 114 -4.02 -13.53 7.66
N ASN A 115 -3.29 -14.62 7.77
CA ASN A 115 -3.86 -15.91 8.14
C ASN A 115 -4.37 -15.98 9.59
N LYS A 116 -3.74 -15.25 10.50
CA LYS A 116 -4.12 -15.23 11.92
C LYS A 116 -5.33 -14.36 12.22
N HIS A 117 -5.51 -13.30 11.46
CA HIS A 117 -6.46 -12.24 11.82
C HIS A 117 -7.48 -11.98 10.70
N PRO A 118 -8.75 -12.35 10.88
CA PRO A 118 -9.79 -12.21 9.85
C PRO A 118 -10.12 -10.75 9.48
N TYR A 119 -9.70 -9.78 10.29
CA TYR A 119 -9.83 -8.36 10.01
C TYR A 119 -8.69 -7.80 9.12
N ILE A 120 -7.68 -8.62 8.80
CA ILE A 120 -6.62 -8.29 7.85
C ILE A 120 -6.90 -9.06 6.57
N ILE A 121 -7.36 -8.36 5.53
CA ILE A 121 -7.91 -9.01 4.33
C ILE A 121 -6.88 -9.25 3.22
N GLY A 122 -5.65 -8.79 3.36
CA GLY A 122 -4.60 -9.05 2.37
C GLY A 122 -3.35 -8.21 2.53
N ASP A 123 -2.34 -8.60 1.72
CA ASP A 123 -1.04 -7.94 1.61
C ASP A 123 -0.68 -7.77 0.13
N PHE A 124 -0.38 -6.54 -0.28
CA PHE A 124 0.05 -6.19 -1.62
C PHE A 124 1.50 -5.73 -1.60
N VAL A 125 2.34 -6.41 -2.38
CA VAL A 125 3.75 -6.07 -2.46
C VAL A 125 3.98 -4.81 -3.33
N TRP A 126 4.89 -3.96 -2.92
CA TRP A 126 5.46 -2.95 -3.78
C TRP A 126 6.86 -3.42 -4.27
N THR A 127 6.99 -3.95 -5.51
CA THR A 127 5.94 -4.07 -6.50
C THR A 127 5.98 -5.47 -7.13
N ALA A 128 5.04 -5.78 -8.03
CA ALA A 128 5.09 -7.03 -8.78
C ALA A 128 6.26 -7.07 -9.77
N LEU A 129 6.56 -5.96 -10.44
CA LEU A 129 7.59 -5.84 -11.47
C LEU A 129 8.58 -4.73 -11.14
N ASP A 130 9.87 -4.95 -11.39
CA ASP A 130 10.84 -3.85 -11.44
C ASP A 130 10.43 -2.85 -12.51
N TYR A 131 10.74 -1.58 -12.31
CA TYR A 131 10.34 -0.54 -13.25
C TYR A 131 11.41 0.54 -13.44
N LEU A 132 11.26 1.31 -14.53
CA LEU A 132 12.11 2.45 -14.83
C LEU A 132 11.43 3.74 -14.35
N GLY A 133 12.23 4.70 -13.92
CA GLY A 133 11.76 6.03 -13.49
C GLY A 133 12.26 6.40 -12.11
N GLU A 134 11.80 5.75 -11.07
CA GLU A 134 12.33 5.95 -9.72
C GLU A 134 13.67 5.27 -9.56
N SER A 135 14.69 6.06 -9.28
CA SER A 135 16.04 5.52 -9.15
C SER A 135 16.33 5.05 -7.73
N SER A 136 17.08 3.96 -7.64
CA SER A 136 17.65 3.34 -6.43
C SER A 136 16.69 2.65 -5.45
N ILE A 137 15.41 2.68 -5.60
CA ILE A 137 14.49 1.89 -4.76
C ILE A 137 14.79 0.40 -4.93
N GLY A 138 15.01 -0.29 -3.80
CA GLY A 138 15.34 -1.72 -3.80
C GLY A 138 16.71 -2.09 -4.37
N ARG A 139 17.56 -1.13 -4.67
CA ARG A 139 18.90 -1.37 -5.19
C ARG A 139 19.72 -2.23 -4.22
N ALA A 140 20.34 -3.30 -4.76
CA ALA A 140 21.29 -4.11 -4.02
C ALA A 140 22.69 -3.50 -4.07
N TYR A 141 23.41 -3.56 -2.96
CA TYR A 141 24.78 -3.10 -2.84
C TYR A 141 25.71 -4.29 -2.57
N TYR A 142 26.90 -4.24 -3.15
CA TYR A 142 27.97 -5.13 -2.75
C TYR A 142 28.56 -4.68 -1.42
N LYS A 143 28.97 -5.64 -0.60
CA LYS A 143 29.62 -5.37 0.69
C LYS A 143 30.74 -4.34 0.53
N GLY A 144 30.71 -3.28 1.36
CA GLY A 144 31.68 -2.17 1.30
C GLY A 144 31.26 -1.01 0.38
N ARG A 145 30.09 -1.11 -0.28
CA ARG A 145 29.54 -0.04 -1.13
C ARG A 145 28.18 0.51 -0.62
N GLU A 146 27.89 0.30 0.64
CA GLU A 146 26.64 0.65 1.29
C GLU A 146 26.47 2.15 1.57
N LYS A 147 27.48 2.97 1.28
CA LYS A 147 27.50 4.40 1.60
C LYS A 147 26.49 5.24 0.82
N ASP A 148 25.92 4.66 -0.20
CA ASP A 148 25.10 5.41 -1.16
C ASP A 148 23.60 5.47 -0.76
N GLY A 149 23.21 5.20 0.46
CA GLY A 149 21.88 5.41 1.04
C GLY A 149 20.69 4.89 0.21
N PHE A 150 19.63 4.49 0.89
CA PHE A 150 18.47 3.84 0.27
C PHE A 150 17.67 4.75 -0.69
N HIS A 151 17.69 6.05 -0.50
CA HIS A 151 16.90 7.02 -1.27
C HIS A 151 17.73 8.09 -1.98
N THR A 152 18.97 7.83 -2.24
CA THR A 152 19.78 8.77 -3.00
C THR A 152 19.47 8.64 -4.50
N GLY A 153 18.29 9.08 -4.93
CA GLY A 153 17.92 9.20 -6.35
C GLY A 153 18.88 10.04 -7.20
N GLN A 154 20.11 10.24 -6.72
CA GLN A 154 21.16 11.05 -7.29
C GLN A 154 22.28 10.22 -7.94
N LEU A 155 22.19 8.89 -7.93
CA LEU A 155 23.23 8.04 -8.49
C LEU A 155 23.03 7.85 -10.00
N TYR A 156 23.34 8.90 -10.76
CA TYR A 156 23.49 8.75 -12.21
C TYR A 156 24.57 7.67 -12.53
N PRO A 157 24.35 6.77 -13.46
CA PRO A 157 23.24 6.66 -14.44
C PRO A 157 22.10 5.72 -14.03
N TRP A 158 21.83 5.54 -12.74
CA TRP A 158 20.85 4.59 -12.25
C TRP A 158 19.41 5.09 -12.37
N HIS A 159 18.60 4.44 -13.19
CA HIS A 159 17.22 4.85 -13.48
C HIS A 159 16.18 3.77 -13.21
N GLY A 160 16.51 2.75 -12.41
CA GLY A 160 15.65 1.63 -12.15
C GLY A 160 15.24 1.50 -10.68
N ALA A 161 14.03 1.02 -10.46
CA ALA A 161 13.55 0.52 -9.18
C ALA A 161 13.58 -1.01 -9.19
N TYR A 162 14.22 -1.61 -8.19
CA TYR A 162 14.46 -3.07 -8.08
C TYR A 162 13.63 -3.70 -6.96
N CYS A 163 12.49 -3.13 -6.67
CA CYS A 163 11.60 -3.59 -5.60
C CYS A 163 10.57 -4.64 -6.06
N GLY A 164 10.58 -5.02 -7.34
CA GLY A 164 9.66 -6.00 -7.89
C GLY A 164 9.97 -7.45 -7.46
N ASP A 165 8.94 -8.28 -7.44
CA ASP A 165 9.07 -9.75 -7.38
C ASP A 165 9.61 -10.33 -8.69
N ILE A 166 9.41 -9.63 -9.79
CA ILE A 166 9.85 -9.99 -11.15
C ILE A 166 10.77 -8.87 -11.64
N ASP A 167 11.87 -9.21 -12.26
CA ASP A 167 12.80 -8.24 -12.83
C ASP A 167 12.33 -7.68 -14.19
N LEU A 168 13.07 -6.67 -14.70
CA LEU A 168 12.76 -6.03 -16.01
C LEU A 168 12.83 -6.99 -17.20
N THR A 169 13.47 -8.15 -17.06
CA THR A 169 13.58 -9.17 -18.12
C THR A 169 12.45 -10.21 -18.05
N GLY A 170 11.59 -10.10 -17.04
CA GLY A 170 10.48 -11.02 -16.79
C GLY A 170 10.87 -12.24 -15.94
N LEU A 171 12.09 -12.28 -15.38
CA LEU A 171 12.53 -13.37 -14.51
C LEU A 171 12.04 -13.13 -13.07
N ARG A 172 11.51 -14.18 -12.48
CA ARG A 172 11.11 -14.15 -11.07
C ARG A 172 12.33 -14.15 -10.16
N LYS A 173 12.35 -13.21 -9.23
CA LYS A 173 13.37 -13.18 -8.18
C LYS A 173 13.11 -14.27 -7.13
N PRO A 174 14.14 -14.76 -6.41
CA PRO A 174 14.00 -15.85 -5.45
C PRO A 174 12.86 -15.65 -4.44
N ILE A 175 12.67 -14.43 -3.94
CA ILE A 175 11.63 -14.13 -2.94
C ILE A 175 10.20 -14.33 -3.48
N SER A 176 9.98 -14.14 -4.77
CA SER A 176 8.66 -14.30 -5.38
C SER A 176 8.17 -15.76 -5.36
N HIS A 177 9.09 -16.74 -5.33
CA HIS A 177 8.74 -18.16 -5.25
C HIS A 177 8.16 -18.57 -3.90
N TYR A 178 8.37 -17.77 -2.86
CA TYR A 178 7.71 -18.00 -1.57
C TYR A 178 6.19 -17.98 -1.70
N ARG A 179 5.65 -17.13 -2.58
CA ARG A 179 4.19 -17.02 -2.81
C ARG A 179 3.58 -18.27 -3.44
N ASP A 180 4.38 -19.13 -4.07
CA ASP A 180 3.90 -20.41 -4.61
C ASP A 180 3.66 -21.46 -3.50
N MET A 181 4.15 -21.19 -2.29
CA MET A 181 4.02 -22.10 -1.15
C MET A 181 2.86 -21.70 -0.20
N LEU A 182 2.21 -20.58 -0.48
CA LEU A 182 1.07 -20.08 0.27
C LEU A 182 -0.23 -20.60 -0.33
#